data_e9ebdacee6c804e7190e9635b48eb4e0
#
_entry.id   e9ebdacee6c804e7190e9635b48eb4e0
#
_cell.length_a   1.000
_cell.length_b   1.000
_cell.length_c   1.000
_cell.angle_alpha   90.00
_cell.angle_beta   90.00
_cell.angle_gamma   90.00
#
_symmetry.space_group_name_H-M   'P 1'
#
loop_
_entity.id
_entity.type
_entity.pdbx_description
1 polymer ?
#
loop_
_entity_poly.entity_id
_entity_poly.type
_entity_poly.pdbx_seq_one_letter_code
_entity_poly.pdbx_strand_id
1 'polypeptide(L)'
;MKLLMASCVDENVMEYARYTLPILRMYAKRWDADFKILDNQSYNKLGGAMWNFRTMEFYELFEIYDRIFYVDSDIIINKTCPNIFDLVAYDTVGTVMEDKGSRLENRRRRIPLVKRTLGDNLHWEKDILNAGLYIVSRIHRNIFTKIKGKLYDGLGCDGNHYMYQIMRFGYKYIDLGYKWNHMSMFSESWNGSPSRFDSYILHYAGHGAFSDKGNRSRSQLIKDDIMRIYGCLEIEE
;
A
#
# COMPACT_ATOMS: atom_id res chain seq x y z
N MET A 1 -1.62 16.99 -15.10
CA MET A 1 -0.71 15.91 -14.61
C MET A 1 -1.31 14.60 -15.04
N LYS A 2 -0.49 13.65 -15.48
CA LYS A 2 -0.96 12.30 -15.80
C LYS A 2 -0.87 11.41 -14.56
N LEU A 3 -2.01 10.90 -14.12
CA LEU A 3 -2.17 10.17 -12.87
C LEU A 3 -2.34 8.67 -13.14
N LEU A 4 -1.84 7.83 -12.23
CA LEU A 4 -2.00 6.39 -12.27
C LEU A 4 -2.45 5.88 -10.89
N MET A 5 -3.46 5.03 -10.86
CA MET A 5 -3.72 4.11 -9.75
C MET A 5 -3.23 2.71 -10.16
N ALA A 6 -2.48 2.04 -9.29
CA ALA A 6 -1.95 0.71 -9.57
C ALA A 6 -2.20 -0.27 -8.44
N SER A 7 -2.36 -1.54 -8.78
CA SER A 7 -2.50 -2.64 -7.81
C SER A 7 -1.78 -3.88 -8.30
N CYS A 8 -1.20 -4.66 -7.38
CA CYS A 8 -0.61 -5.96 -7.69
C CYS A 8 -1.67 -7.05 -7.62
N VAL A 9 -1.86 -7.79 -8.72
CA VAL A 9 -2.81 -8.90 -8.81
C VAL A 9 -2.20 -10.07 -9.54
N ASP A 10 -2.39 -11.26 -9.01
CA ASP A 10 -2.07 -12.53 -9.64
C ASP A 10 -3.12 -13.59 -9.28
N GLU A 11 -2.94 -14.81 -9.74
CA GLU A 11 -3.88 -15.91 -9.51
C GLU A 11 -4.12 -16.21 -8.03
N ASN A 12 -3.11 -16.01 -7.16
CA ASN A 12 -3.20 -16.33 -5.73
C ASN A 12 -4.12 -15.38 -4.97
N VAL A 13 -4.32 -14.16 -5.48
CA VAL A 13 -5.13 -13.12 -4.85
C VAL A 13 -6.49 -12.92 -5.53
N MET A 14 -6.72 -13.57 -6.67
CA MET A 14 -7.95 -13.40 -7.47
C MET A 14 -9.21 -13.79 -6.70
N GLU A 15 -9.13 -14.66 -5.70
CA GLU A 15 -10.27 -15.06 -4.86
C GLU A 15 -11.00 -13.85 -4.26
N TYR A 16 -10.26 -12.82 -3.84
CA TYR A 16 -10.82 -11.58 -3.28
C TYR A 16 -10.65 -10.38 -4.21
N ALA A 17 -9.59 -10.33 -5.01
CA ALA A 17 -9.31 -9.21 -5.90
C ALA A 17 -10.45 -8.96 -6.91
N ARG A 18 -11.13 -10.01 -7.37
CA ARG A 18 -12.30 -9.88 -8.26
C ARG A 18 -13.43 -9.01 -7.71
N TYR A 19 -13.51 -8.84 -6.39
CA TYR A 19 -14.52 -8.00 -5.73
C TYR A 19 -14.01 -6.57 -5.48
N THR A 20 -12.72 -6.41 -5.26
CA THR A 20 -12.12 -5.10 -4.97
C THR A 20 -11.72 -4.35 -6.24
N LEU A 21 -11.28 -5.06 -7.30
CA LEU A 21 -10.84 -4.44 -8.56
C LEU A 21 -11.89 -3.51 -9.19
N PRO A 22 -13.20 -3.85 -9.27
CA PRO A 22 -14.20 -2.91 -9.79
C PRO A 22 -14.23 -1.60 -9.00
N ILE A 23 -14.10 -1.67 -7.66
CA ILE A 23 -14.03 -0.49 -6.80
C ILE A 23 -12.80 0.36 -7.14
N LEU A 24 -11.63 -0.29 -7.25
CA LEU A 24 -10.39 0.42 -7.57
C LEU A 24 -10.46 1.12 -8.93
N ARG A 25 -11.01 0.45 -9.96
CA ARG A 25 -11.21 1.04 -11.30
C ARG A 25 -12.18 2.20 -11.28
N MET A 26 -13.31 2.05 -10.57
CA MET A 26 -14.29 3.13 -10.38
C MET A 26 -13.64 4.36 -9.74
N TYR A 27 -12.77 4.18 -8.72
CA TYR A 27 -12.08 5.30 -8.08
C TYR A 27 -10.97 5.89 -8.95
N ALA A 28 -10.23 5.09 -9.70
CA ALA A 28 -9.28 5.60 -10.68
C ALA A 28 -9.98 6.53 -11.68
N LYS A 29 -11.08 6.08 -12.28
CA LYS A 29 -11.91 6.88 -13.19
C LYS A 29 -12.45 8.15 -12.52
N ARG A 30 -12.98 8.05 -11.28
CA ARG A 30 -13.48 9.20 -10.51
C ARG A 30 -12.41 10.25 -10.23
N TRP A 31 -11.15 9.83 -10.09
CA TRP A 31 -10.02 10.71 -9.81
C TRP A 31 -9.22 11.10 -11.07
N ASP A 32 -9.78 10.83 -12.25
CA ASP A 32 -9.13 11.12 -13.55
C ASP A 32 -7.72 10.51 -13.66
N ALA A 33 -7.60 9.27 -13.19
CA ALA A 33 -6.37 8.49 -13.21
C ALA A 33 -6.53 7.24 -14.09
N ASP A 34 -5.47 6.88 -14.82
CA ASP A 34 -5.40 5.56 -15.46
C ASP A 34 -5.35 4.47 -14.37
N PHE A 35 -5.80 3.24 -14.70
CA PHE A 35 -5.69 2.09 -13.83
C PHE A 35 -4.79 1.01 -14.43
N LYS A 36 -3.83 0.52 -13.64
CA LYS A 36 -2.91 -0.55 -14.08
C LYS A 36 -2.83 -1.67 -13.06
N ILE A 37 -2.97 -2.91 -13.56
CA ILE A 37 -2.63 -4.11 -12.80
C ILE A 37 -1.14 -4.44 -13.05
N LEU A 38 -0.39 -4.62 -11.98
CA LEU A 38 0.96 -5.19 -11.98
C LEU A 38 0.82 -6.69 -11.75
N ASP A 39 0.99 -7.44 -12.82
CA ASP A 39 0.80 -8.91 -12.87
C ASP A 39 2.13 -9.68 -12.87
N ASN A 40 2.09 -10.94 -13.28
CA ASN A 40 3.27 -11.78 -13.38
C ASN A 40 4.25 -11.34 -14.48
N GLN A 41 3.82 -10.57 -15.47
CA GLN A 41 4.74 -10.01 -16.49
C GLN A 41 5.64 -8.96 -15.85
N SER A 42 5.10 -8.11 -14.96
CA SER A 42 5.87 -7.16 -14.16
C SER A 42 6.91 -7.87 -13.28
N TYR A 43 6.53 -9.02 -12.69
CA TYR A 43 7.43 -9.87 -11.93
C TYR A 43 8.58 -10.46 -12.78
N ASN A 44 8.26 -10.97 -13.99
CA ASN A 44 9.23 -11.57 -14.89
C ASN A 44 10.28 -10.57 -15.38
N LYS A 45 9.92 -9.31 -15.61
CA LYS A 45 10.86 -8.23 -15.94
C LYS A 45 11.93 -8.01 -14.87
N LEU A 46 11.64 -8.35 -13.62
CA LEU A 46 12.59 -8.24 -12.51
C LEU A 46 13.53 -9.45 -12.38
N GLY A 47 13.48 -10.41 -13.32
CA GLY A 47 14.28 -11.62 -13.27
C GLY A 47 13.88 -12.60 -12.18
N GLY A 48 12.58 -12.68 -11.86
CA GLY A 48 12.05 -13.56 -10.81
C GLY A 48 12.40 -13.11 -9.39
N ALA A 49 12.68 -11.81 -9.19
CA ALA A 49 12.80 -11.23 -7.86
C ALA A 49 11.50 -11.41 -7.06
N MET A 50 11.55 -11.15 -5.75
CA MET A 50 10.38 -11.34 -4.88
C MET A 50 9.16 -10.61 -5.44
N TRP A 51 8.04 -11.31 -5.54
CA TRP A 51 6.78 -10.82 -6.15
C TRP A 51 6.26 -9.51 -5.53
N ASN A 52 6.57 -9.22 -4.27
CA ASN A 52 6.27 -7.95 -3.60
C ASN A 52 6.93 -6.74 -4.28
N PHE A 53 8.01 -6.96 -5.03
CA PHE A 53 8.73 -5.89 -5.73
C PHE A 53 8.21 -5.61 -7.15
N ARG A 54 7.03 -6.11 -7.54
CA ARG A 54 6.42 -5.75 -8.84
C ARG A 54 6.29 -4.25 -9.04
N THR A 55 6.10 -3.50 -7.95
CA THR A 55 6.04 -2.03 -7.96
C THR A 55 7.36 -1.34 -8.32
N MET A 56 8.49 -2.07 -8.44
CA MET A 56 9.72 -1.54 -9.03
C MET A 56 9.54 -1.10 -10.49
N GLU A 57 8.51 -1.59 -11.19
CA GLU A 57 8.10 -1.11 -12.53
C GLU A 57 7.73 0.38 -12.52
N PHE A 58 7.41 0.96 -11.37
CA PHE A 58 7.13 2.39 -11.26
C PHE A 58 8.30 3.27 -11.68
N TYR A 59 9.53 2.78 -11.57
CA TYR A 59 10.68 3.51 -12.09
C TYR A 59 10.52 3.82 -13.59
N GLU A 60 10.06 2.86 -14.39
CA GLU A 60 9.81 3.03 -15.82
C GLU A 60 8.49 3.78 -16.07
N LEU A 61 7.44 3.50 -15.30
CA LEU A 61 6.15 4.14 -15.45
C LEU A 61 6.20 5.65 -15.19
N PHE A 62 7.17 6.15 -14.43
CA PHE A 62 7.40 7.58 -14.26
C PHE A 62 7.92 8.30 -15.52
N GLU A 63 8.27 7.61 -16.59
CA GLU A 63 8.46 8.24 -17.90
C GLU A 63 7.13 8.73 -18.50
N ILE A 64 6.01 8.08 -18.10
CA ILE A 64 4.67 8.35 -18.63
C ILE A 64 3.82 9.14 -17.63
N TYR A 65 3.87 8.75 -16.35
CA TYR A 65 2.99 9.29 -15.31
C TYR A 65 3.74 10.30 -14.42
N ASP A 66 3.01 11.32 -13.97
CA ASP A 66 3.53 12.32 -13.05
C ASP A 66 3.39 11.86 -11.59
N ARG A 67 2.28 11.14 -11.29
CA ARG A 67 1.99 10.63 -9.95
C ARG A 67 1.39 9.23 -10.02
N ILE A 68 1.72 8.41 -9.03
CA ILE A 68 1.21 7.04 -8.89
C ILE A 68 0.66 6.87 -7.47
N PHE A 69 -0.58 6.41 -7.38
CA PHE A 69 -1.18 5.92 -6.16
C PHE A 69 -1.24 4.39 -6.22
N TYR A 70 -0.51 3.75 -5.33
CA TYR A 70 -0.50 2.29 -5.20
C TYR A 70 -1.41 1.85 -4.06
N VAL A 71 -2.16 0.80 -4.31
CA VAL A 71 -2.97 0.09 -3.31
C VAL A 71 -2.90 -1.41 -3.52
N ASP A 72 -2.86 -2.18 -2.42
CA ASP A 72 -2.98 -3.64 -2.48
C ASP A 72 -4.37 -4.06 -2.97
N SER A 73 -4.44 -5.28 -3.50
CA SER A 73 -5.69 -5.84 -4.05
C SER A 73 -6.73 -6.26 -3.00
N ASP A 74 -6.37 -6.29 -1.72
CA ASP A 74 -7.27 -6.58 -0.60
C ASP A 74 -7.75 -5.31 0.12
N ILE A 75 -8.00 -4.25 -0.66
CA ILE A 75 -8.44 -2.94 -0.17
C ILE A 75 -9.84 -2.62 -0.68
N ILE A 76 -10.68 -2.05 0.21
CA ILE A 76 -11.94 -1.41 -0.15
C ILE A 76 -11.81 0.09 0.08
N ILE A 77 -12.10 0.90 -0.94
CA ILE A 77 -12.20 2.36 -0.82
C ILE A 77 -13.65 2.72 -0.46
N ASN A 78 -13.87 3.45 0.63
CA ASN A 78 -15.19 3.84 1.10
C ASN A 78 -15.77 4.98 0.24
N LYS A 79 -17.09 5.04 0.11
CA LYS A 79 -17.82 6.08 -0.67
C LYS A 79 -17.45 7.52 -0.31
N THR A 80 -17.04 7.75 0.93
CA THR A 80 -16.64 9.07 1.45
C THR A 80 -15.17 9.42 1.21
N CYS A 81 -14.40 8.54 0.54
CA CYS A 81 -12.98 8.75 0.32
C CYS A 81 -12.73 9.97 -0.58
N PRO A 82 -12.00 10.99 -0.11
CA PRO A 82 -11.62 12.12 -0.94
C PRO A 82 -10.53 11.73 -1.95
N ASN A 83 -10.27 12.61 -2.92
CA ASN A 83 -9.22 12.38 -3.90
C ASN A 83 -7.84 12.53 -3.24
N ILE A 84 -7.06 11.44 -3.19
CA ILE A 84 -5.74 11.44 -2.57
C ILE A 84 -4.72 12.30 -3.34
N PHE A 85 -4.89 12.43 -4.65
CA PHE A 85 -3.99 13.24 -5.48
C PHE A 85 -4.07 14.73 -5.16
N ASP A 86 -5.20 15.20 -4.61
CA ASP A 86 -5.38 16.59 -4.20
C ASP A 86 -4.85 16.87 -2.79
N LEU A 87 -4.73 15.83 -1.95
CA LEU A 87 -4.35 15.95 -0.55
C LEU A 87 -2.84 15.94 -0.31
N VAL A 88 -2.12 15.16 -1.09
CA VAL A 88 -0.67 15.00 -0.90
C VAL A 88 0.07 15.89 -1.87
N ALA A 89 0.97 16.73 -1.35
CA ALA A 89 1.79 17.60 -2.17
C ALA A 89 2.70 16.79 -3.13
N TYR A 90 3.01 17.36 -4.30
CA TYR A 90 3.81 16.70 -5.34
C TYR A 90 5.21 16.29 -4.85
N ASP A 91 5.82 17.05 -3.96
CA ASP A 91 7.15 16.81 -3.39
C ASP A 91 7.16 15.91 -2.15
N THR A 92 6.03 15.29 -1.84
CA THR A 92 5.83 14.52 -0.60
C THR A 92 5.34 13.11 -0.91
N VAL A 93 5.96 12.11 -0.30
CA VAL A 93 5.46 10.73 -0.28
C VAL A 93 4.36 10.62 0.76
N GLY A 94 3.15 10.22 0.37
CA GLY A 94 2.05 9.94 1.30
C GLY A 94 1.91 8.44 1.54
N THR A 95 1.87 8.02 2.79
CA THR A 95 1.67 6.62 3.18
C THR A 95 1.10 6.52 4.59
N VAL A 96 0.90 5.32 5.12
CA VAL A 96 0.50 5.09 6.50
C VAL A 96 1.58 4.30 7.23
N MET A 97 2.00 4.80 8.38
CA MET A 97 3.02 4.15 9.20
C MET A 97 2.43 3.00 10.01
N GLU A 98 3.12 1.84 10.00
CA GLU A 98 2.65 0.64 10.69
C GLU A 98 3.42 0.31 11.98
N ASP A 99 4.42 1.10 12.35
CA ASP A 99 5.13 0.96 13.63
C ASP A 99 4.38 1.68 14.76
N LYS A 100 3.16 1.20 15.06
CA LYS A 100 2.25 1.76 16.06
C LYS A 100 1.59 0.67 16.90
N GLY A 101 1.04 1.07 18.04
CA GLY A 101 0.27 0.21 18.93
C GLY A 101 0.98 -1.08 19.27
N SER A 102 0.27 -2.20 19.19
CA SER A 102 0.79 -3.54 19.48
C SER A 102 1.93 -3.99 18.56
N ARG A 103 2.13 -3.31 17.42
CA ARG A 103 3.17 -3.64 16.46
C ARG A 103 4.42 -2.77 16.55
N LEU A 104 4.42 -1.73 17.36
CA LEU A 104 5.49 -0.73 17.47
C LEU A 104 6.88 -1.37 17.57
N GLU A 105 7.11 -2.14 18.63
CA GLU A 105 8.41 -2.77 18.90
C GLU A 105 8.79 -3.80 17.82
N ASN A 106 7.81 -4.62 17.41
CA ASN A 106 8.04 -5.63 16.37
C ASN A 106 8.49 -5.00 15.04
N ARG A 107 7.95 -3.85 14.69
CA ARG A 107 8.30 -3.14 13.45
C ARG A 107 9.66 -2.46 13.59
N ARG A 108 9.88 -1.66 14.61
CA ARG A 108 11.12 -0.89 14.79
C ARG A 108 12.37 -1.75 14.92
N ARG A 109 12.30 -2.91 15.57
CA ARG A 109 13.44 -3.85 15.64
C ARG A 109 13.96 -4.34 14.28
N ARG A 110 13.21 -4.14 13.17
CA ARG A 110 13.66 -4.48 11.81
C ARG A 110 14.63 -3.44 11.25
N ILE A 111 14.53 -2.19 11.66
CA ILE A 111 15.34 -1.08 11.13
C ILE A 111 16.84 -1.36 11.21
N PRO A 112 17.42 -1.80 12.34
CA PRO A 112 18.85 -2.15 12.41
C PRO A 112 19.24 -3.28 11.44
N LEU A 113 18.35 -4.25 11.18
CA LEU A 113 18.60 -5.34 10.24
C LEU A 113 18.65 -4.81 8.80
N VAL A 114 17.70 -3.97 8.41
CA VAL A 114 17.66 -3.34 7.09
C VAL A 114 18.93 -2.53 6.85
N LYS A 115 19.31 -1.66 7.79
CA LYS A 115 20.52 -0.83 7.71
C LYS A 115 21.78 -1.69 7.53
N ARG A 116 21.92 -2.74 8.32
CA ARG A 116 23.05 -3.68 8.21
C ARG A 116 23.10 -4.42 6.88
N THR A 117 21.94 -4.84 6.36
CA THR A 117 21.84 -5.57 5.09
C THR A 117 22.14 -4.68 3.90
N LEU A 118 21.68 -3.43 3.91
CA LEU A 118 21.82 -2.50 2.81
C LEU A 118 23.08 -1.61 2.91
N GLY A 119 23.73 -1.60 4.09
CA GLY A 119 25.13 -1.17 4.24
C GLY A 119 25.38 0.34 4.24
N ASP A 120 24.53 1.15 4.88
CA ASP A 120 24.74 2.58 5.06
C ASP A 120 24.54 3.00 6.53
N ASN A 121 25.26 4.06 6.97
CA ASN A 121 25.07 4.71 8.26
C ASN A 121 23.88 5.69 8.25
N LEU A 122 22.75 5.22 7.75
CA LEU A 122 21.56 6.03 7.64
C LEU A 122 20.95 6.32 9.02
N HIS A 123 20.64 7.59 9.31
CA HIS A 123 19.87 7.96 10.49
C HIS A 123 18.39 7.64 10.26
N TRP A 124 17.95 6.45 10.70
CA TRP A 124 16.58 5.96 10.62
C TRP A 124 16.30 5.09 11.84
N GLU A 125 15.32 5.46 12.65
CA GLU A 125 14.99 4.83 13.93
C GLU A 125 13.50 4.53 14.10
N LYS A 126 12.67 5.14 13.29
CA LYS A 126 11.20 5.05 13.34
C LYS A 126 10.60 5.25 11.95
N ASP A 127 9.28 5.17 11.88
CA ASP A 127 8.47 5.37 10.69
C ASP A 127 8.72 4.25 9.66
N ILE A 128 7.96 3.18 9.82
CA ILE A 128 7.93 2.05 8.87
C ILE A 128 6.64 2.15 8.10
N LEU A 129 6.76 2.42 6.80
CA LEU A 129 5.60 2.51 5.92
C LEU A 129 4.94 1.14 5.71
N ASN A 130 3.63 1.13 5.56
CA ASN A 130 2.91 -0.01 5.04
C ASN A 130 2.94 0.02 3.52
N ALA A 131 3.55 -0.99 2.89
CA ALA A 131 3.71 -1.06 1.44
C ALA A 131 2.40 -1.31 0.68
N GLY A 132 1.31 -1.63 1.37
CA GLY A 132 0.01 -1.86 0.75
C GLY A 132 -0.74 -0.58 0.35
N LEU A 133 -0.22 0.61 0.71
CA LEU A 133 -0.76 1.88 0.28
C LEU A 133 0.27 3.00 0.34
N TYR A 134 0.50 3.65 -0.79
CA TYR A 134 1.29 4.88 -0.85
C TYR A 134 1.01 5.69 -2.13
N ILE A 135 1.23 6.99 -2.04
CA ILE A 135 1.22 7.90 -3.18
C ILE A 135 2.59 8.53 -3.36
N VAL A 136 3.07 8.52 -4.58
CA VAL A 136 4.41 9.01 -4.97
C VAL A 136 4.32 9.83 -6.26
N SER A 137 5.29 10.69 -6.47
CA SER A 137 5.40 11.51 -7.68
C SER A 137 6.69 11.16 -8.43
N ARG A 138 6.82 11.60 -9.69
CA ARG A 138 7.99 11.32 -10.55
C ARG A 138 9.33 11.66 -9.90
N ILE A 139 9.38 12.70 -9.08
CA ILE A 139 10.60 13.07 -8.34
C ILE A 139 11.06 12.00 -7.35
N HIS A 140 10.16 11.10 -6.93
CA HIS A 140 10.42 10.01 -6.00
C HIS A 140 10.83 8.70 -6.72
N ARG A 141 11.03 8.70 -8.05
CA ARG A 141 11.27 7.49 -8.86
C ARG A 141 12.39 6.60 -8.32
N ASN A 142 13.42 7.19 -7.70
CA ASN A 142 14.55 6.44 -7.16
C ASN A 142 14.21 5.55 -5.95
N ILE A 143 13.01 5.69 -5.36
CA ILE A 143 12.51 4.74 -4.36
C ILE A 143 12.47 3.32 -4.95
N PHE A 144 12.13 3.22 -6.25
CA PHE A 144 11.93 1.97 -6.98
C PHE A 144 13.20 1.53 -7.70
N THR A 145 14.32 1.53 -6.99
CA THR A 145 15.63 1.07 -7.51
C THR A 145 16.29 0.09 -6.55
N LYS A 146 17.13 -0.79 -7.09
CA LYS A 146 17.99 -1.65 -6.27
C LYS A 146 19.04 -0.81 -5.53
N ILE A 147 19.38 -1.20 -4.31
CA ILE A 147 20.43 -0.58 -3.51
C ILE A 147 21.69 -1.41 -3.68
N LYS A 148 22.73 -0.83 -4.32
CA LYS A 148 23.99 -1.59 -4.63
C LYS A 148 23.70 -2.93 -5.34
N GLY A 149 22.72 -2.94 -6.27
CA GLY A 149 22.31 -4.12 -7.02
C GLY A 149 21.41 -5.12 -6.27
N LYS A 150 21.01 -4.83 -5.02
CA LYS A 150 20.21 -5.73 -4.16
C LYS A 150 18.85 -5.16 -3.85
N LEU A 151 17.89 -6.05 -3.62
CA LEU A 151 16.63 -5.77 -2.95
C LEU A 151 16.73 -6.27 -1.50
N TYR A 152 16.02 -5.63 -0.58
CA TYR A 152 15.91 -6.13 0.78
C TYR A 152 14.94 -7.31 0.82
N ASP A 153 15.39 -8.49 1.20
CA ASP A 153 14.64 -9.76 1.17
C ASP A 153 14.17 -10.24 2.56
N GLY A 154 14.34 -9.41 3.58
CA GLY A 154 13.89 -9.72 4.94
C GLY A 154 12.41 -9.44 5.19
N LEU A 155 11.98 -9.60 6.44
CA LEU A 155 10.61 -9.36 6.87
C LEU A 155 10.14 -7.94 6.53
N GLY A 156 8.98 -7.81 5.84
CA GLY A 156 8.45 -6.54 5.35
C GLY A 156 9.35 -5.96 4.26
N CYS A 157 9.77 -6.79 3.33
CA CYS A 157 10.80 -6.56 2.34
C CYS A 157 10.64 -5.25 1.56
N ASP A 158 9.52 -5.07 0.88
CA ASP A 158 9.23 -3.91 0.04
C ASP A 158 9.03 -2.63 0.87
N GLY A 159 8.19 -2.66 1.90
CA GLY A 159 7.97 -1.50 2.77
C GLY A 159 9.25 -0.99 3.42
N ASN A 160 10.08 -1.91 3.93
CA ASN A 160 11.37 -1.55 4.52
C ASN A 160 12.37 -1.04 3.47
N HIS A 161 12.38 -1.63 2.27
CA HIS A 161 13.21 -1.17 1.17
C HIS A 161 12.83 0.25 0.74
N TYR A 162 11.54 0.52 0.56
CA TYR A 162 11.06 1.83 0.12
C TYR A 162 11.28 2.88 1.20
N MET A 163 11.01 2.57 2.48
CA MET A 163 11.29 3.51 3.55
C MET A 163 12.79 3.82 3.67
N TYR A 164 13.65 2.81 3.51
CA TYR A 164 15.10 3.03 3.47
C TYR A 164 15.50 3.99 2.33
N GLN A 165 14.95 3.83 1.13
CA GLN A 165 15.21 4.72 0.00
C GLN A 165 14.67 6.13 0.25
N ILE A 166 13.48 6.28 0.84
CA ILE A 166 12.92 7.57 1.23
C ILE A 166 13.89 8.32 2.15
N MET A 167 14.36 7.64 3.20
CA MET A 167 15.31 8.21 4.15
C MET A 167 16.67 8.52 3.51
N ARG A 168 17.16 7.63 2.65
CA ARG A 168 18.45 7.76 1.97
C ARG A 168 18.50 8.96 1.02
N PHE A 169 17.42 9.21 0.30
CA PHE A 169 17.33 10.33 -0.64
C PHE A 169 16.83 11.62 0.03
N GLY A 170 16.46 11.58 1.32
CA GLY A 170 15.93 12.74 2.04
C GLY A 170 14.59 13.23 1.50
N TYR A 171 13.78 12.33 0.94
CA TYR A 171 12.46 12.70 0.46
C TYR A 171 11.53 13.08 1.61
N LYS A 172 10.72 14.12 1.41
CA LYS A 172 9.65 14.45 2.33
C LYS A 172 8.61 13.33 2.31
N TYR A 173 8.09 12.98 3.47
CA TYR A 173 6.99 12.03 3.60
C TYR A 173 6.01 12.47 4.69
N ILE A 174 4.78 11.97 4.57
CA ILE A 174 3.71 12.24 5.51
C ILE A 174 2.99 10.92 5.87
N ASP A 175 2.71 10.75 7.16
CA ASP A 175 1.75 9.74 7.64
C ASP A 175 0.33 10.27 7.45
N LEU A 176 -0.41 9.65 6.54
CA LEU A 176 -1.80 10.02 6.23
C LEU A 176 -2.78 9.70 7.36
N GLY A 177 -2.32 8.93 8.35
CA GLY A 177 -3.14 8.44 9.44
C GLY A 177 -3.99 7.22 9.08
N TYR A 178 -4.48 6.54 10.11
CA TYR A 178 -5.10 5.22 10.00
C TYR A 178 -6.33 5.16 9.08
N LYS A 179 -7.06 6.26 8.94
CA LYS A 179 -8.25 6.31 8.08
C LYS A 179 -7.93 6.05 6.60
N TRP A 180 -6.70 6.29 6.17
CA TRP A 180 -6.25 6.06 4.81
C TRP A 180 -5.79 4.64 4.54
N ASN A 181 -5.60 3.82 5.58
CA ASN A 181 -5.18 2.43 5.44
C ASN A 181 -5.56 1.66 6.71
N HIS A 182 -6.85 1.49 6.94
CA HIS A 182 -7.38 0.90 8.16
C HIS A 182 -7.16 -0.61 8.17
N MET A 183 -6.02 -1.02 8.69
CA MET A 183 -5.73 -2.41 9.03
C MET A 183 -6.28 -2.77 10.41
N SER A 184 -6.44 -4.07 10.72
CA SER A 184 -7.00 -4.56 11.99
C SER A 184 -6.34 -3.99 13.25
N MET A 185 -5.04 -3.73 13.20
CA MET A 185 -4.31 -3.11 14.31
C MET A 185 -4.81 -1.72 14.70
N PHE A 186 -5.40 -0.99 13.78
CA PHE A 186 -5.96 0.33 14.04
C PHE A 186 -7.33 0.29 14.72
N SER A 187 -7.99 -0.88 14.74
CA SER A 187 -9.21 -1.10 15.53
C SER A 187 -8.94 -1.52 16.97
N GLU A 188 -7.68 -1.59 17.41
CA GLU A 188 -7.30 -1.94 18.78
C GLU A 188 -7.53 -0.77 19.77
N SER A 189 -7.59 -1.10 21.06
CA SER A 189 -7.88 -0.14 22.15
C SER A 189 -6.89 1.02 22.26
N TRP A 190 -5.61 0.81 21.91
CA TRP A 190 -4.61 1.87 21.90
C TRP A 190 -4.97 3.04 20.97
N ASN A 191 -5.81 2.81 19.96
CA ASN A 191 -6.30 3.80 19.01
C ASN A 191 -7.78 4.17 19.26
N GLY A 192 -8.34 3.81 20.41
CA GLY A 192 -9.73 4.08 20.75
C GLY A 192 -10.74 3.15 20.07
N SER A 193 -10.31 1.99 19.56
CA SER A 193 -11.16 1.00 18.91
C SER A 193 -12.09 1.55 17.80
N PRO A 194 -11.59 2.36 16.85
CA PRO A 194 -12.45 2.94 15.82
C PRO A 194 -13.00 1.85 14.90
N SER A 195 -14.22 2.09 14.39
CA SER A 195 -14.79 1.25 13.35
C SER A 195 -14.04 1.43 12.04
N ARG A 196 -13.72 0.32 11.34
CA ARG A 196 -13.13 0.41 10.00
C ARG A 196 -14.02 1.12 9.00
N PHE A 197 -15.34 1.12 9.21
CA PHE A 197 -16.31 1.76 8.32
C PHE A 197 -16.30 3.28 8.40
N ASP A 198 -15.66 3.86 9.42
CA ASP A 198 -15.46 5.32 9.56
C ASP A 198 -14.18 5.79 8.86
N SER A 199 -13.50 4.88 8.17
CA SER A 199 -12.26 5.15 7.45
C SER A 199 -12.48 5.29 5.95
N TYR A 200 -11.56 5.98 5.27
CA TYR A 200 -11.58 6.17 3.83
C TYR A 200 -11.22 4.89 3.07
N ILE A 201 -10.28 4.13 3.63
CA ILE A 201 -9.75 2.91 3.02
C ILE A 201 -9.65 1.81 4.07
N LEU A 202 -10.28 0.66 3.78
CA LEU A 202 -10.22 -0.56 4.57
C LEU A 202 -9.20 -1.51 3.93
N HIS A 203 -8.28 -2.04 4.72
CA HIS A 203 -7.23 -2.93 4.24
C HIS A 203 -7.22 -4.25 5.02
N TYR A 204 -7.42 -5.35 4.32
CA TYR A 204 -7.50 -6.71 4.89
C TYR A 204 -6.13 -7.39 4.95
N ALA A 205 -5.10 -6.62 5.33
CA ALA A 205 -3.70 -7.04 5.37
C ALA A 205 -3.47 -8.37 6.12
N GLY A 206 -2.58 -9.18 5.61
CA GLY A 206 -2.23 -10.47 6.19
C GLY A 206 -3.38 -11.47 6.07
N HIS A 207 -3.89 -12.00 7.17
CA HIS A 207 -5.02 -12.94 7.17
C HIS A 207 -6.39 -12.24 7.24
N GLY A 208 -6.46 -10.93 7.02
CA GLY A 208 -7.68 -10.14 7.13
C GLY A 208 -8.27 -10.19 8.53
N ALA A 209 -7.43 -10.05 9.55
CA ALA A 209 -7.75 -10.38 10.94
C ALA A 209 -8.44 -9.23 11.69
N PHE A 210 -9.52 -8.68 11.19
CA PHE A 210 -10.41 -7.86 12.02
C PHE A 210 -11.09 -8.74 13.07
N SER A 211 -11.33 -8.20 14.27
CA SER A 211 -11.85 -8.97 15.42
C SER A 211 -13.20 -9.61 15.15
N ASP A 212 -14.03 -9.01 14.30
CA ASP A 212 -15.35 -9.50 13.90
C ASP A 212 -15.31 -10.51 12.74
N LYS A 213 -14.11 -10.89 12.26
CA LYS A 213 -13.96 -11.86 11.17
C LYS A 213 -14.60 -13.22 11.50
N GLY A 214 -14.44 -13.67 12.74
CA GLY A 214 -14.89 -15.03 13.12
C GLY A 214 -14.26 -16.10 12.23
N ASN A 215 -15.05 -17.04 11.77
CA ASN A 215 -14.63 -18.14 10.88
C ASN A 215 -14.66 -17.77 9.38
N ARG A 216 -14.99 -16.53 9.02
CA ARG A 216 -15.05 -16.12 7.61
C ARG A 216 -13.65 -16.13 6.98
N SER A 217 -13.57 -16.50 5.70
CA SER A 217 -12.36 -16.25 4.90
C SER A 217 -12.15 -14.75 4.69
N ARG A 218 -10.95 -14.33 4.23
CA ARG A 218 -10.71 -12.95 3.82
C ARG A 218 -11.68 -12.52 2.74
N SER A 219 -11.88 -13.36 1.73
CA SER A 219 -12.79 -13.12 0.62
C SER A 219 -14.22 -12.92 1.11
N GLN A 220 -14.71 -13.75 2.03
CA GLN A 220 -16.05 -13.60 2.59
C GLN A 220 -16.20 -12.29 3.37
N LEU A 221 -15.20 -11.92 4.18
CA LEU A 221 -15.23 -10.66 4.93
C LEU A 221 -15.25 -9.45 4.01
N ILE A 222 -14.43 -9.46 2.94
CA ILE A 222 -14.43 -8.42 1.93
C ILE A 222 -15.80 -8.28 1.25
N LYS A 223 -16.41 -9.41 0.86
CA LYS A 223 -17.76 -9.40 0.27
C LYS A 223 -18.81 -8.78 1.19
N ASP A 224 -18.83 -9.20 2.44
CA ASP A 224 -19.79 -8.70 3.44
C ASP A 224 -19.61 -7.19 3.64
N ASP A 225 -18.37 -6.71 3.70
CA ASP A 225 -18.07 -5.30 3.88
C ASP A 225 -18.38 -4.47 2.62
N ILE A 226 -18.16 -5.01 1.42
CA ILE A 226 -18.62 -4.38 0.17
C ILE A 226 -20.16 -4.24 0.17
N MET A 227 -20.87 -5.31 0.49
CA MET A 227 -22.33 -5.27 0.61
C MET A 227 -22.80 -4.21 1.62
N ARG A 228 -22.13 -4.10 2.75
CA ARG A 228 -22.43 -3.10 3.77
C ARG A 228 -22.19 -1.67 3.27
N ILE A 229 -21.11 -1.42 2.54
CA ILE A 229 -20.70 -0.08 2.09
C ILE A 229 -21.47 0.32 0.82
N TYR A 230 -21.60 -0.59 -0.14
CA TYR A 230 -22.11 -0.29 -1.47
C TYR A 230 -23.56 -0.74 -1.70
N GLY A 231 -24.05 -1.73 -0.93
CA GLY A 231 -25.36 -2.33 -1.09
C GLY A 231 -25.43 -3.37 -2.22
N CYS A 232 -24.35 -3.59 -2.95
CA CYS A 232 -24.23 -4.56 -4.04
C CYS A 232 -22.81 -5.07 -4.16
N LEU A 233 -22.61 -6.20 -4.86
CA LEU A 233 -21.30 -6.75 -5.20
C LEU A 233 -20.87 -6.41 -6.63
N GLU A 234 -21.83 -6.15 -7.50
CA GLU A 234 -21.59 -5.70 -8.86
C GLU A 234 -21.50 -4.17 -8.85
N ILE A 235 -20.29 -3.66 -8.96
CA ILE A 235 -20.00 -2.24 -8.99
C ILE A 235 -19.69 -1.89 -10.44
N GLU A 236 -20.48 -0.98 -11.01
CA GLU A 236 -20.27 -0.47 -12.35
C GLU A 236 -18.96 0.35 -12.40
N GLU A 237 -18.13 0.05 -13.37
CA GLU A 237 -16.81 0.70 -13.61
C GLU A 237 -16.95 2.09 -14.28
#